data_061a8df7281fc5b1ce112ed0d22b66c1
#
_entry.id   061a8df7281fc5b1ce112ed0d22b66c1
#
_cell.length_a   1.000
_cell.length_b   1.000
_cell.length_c   1.000
_cell.angle_alpha   90.00
_cell.angle_beta   90.00
_cell.angle_gamma   90.00
#
_symmetry.space_group_name_H-M   'P 1'
#
loop_
_entity.id
_entity.type
_entity.pdbx_description
1 polymer ?
#
loop_
_entity_poly.entity_id
_entity_poly.type
_entity_poly.pdbx_seq_one_letter_code
_entity_poly.pdbx_strand_id
1 'polypeptide(L)'
;MLCHGRAADGRDPRGDGVSTVDEIRAQAREVAAGWAPPDAPQSWQLTAALFGVIAAHEALLRRLAELPSDRLPALLASAAVSFLVRRDRPMPLAGYFPEPGRPQPGFDAGFFPAARSFVSARLDDVSAICQERRYQMNEVARCAQIALGIAATASPEAPVALVDLGTGAGLGLQLDRYRYLVGTRSSGPRAAALTLSCEARGSHLPPRAGLPPITERAGIDVSPIDLEDGAARAWLQACAPPEASALARLDAAVKTARLHPVNVIPGDVVDVLPGVLDSFPAGREVIVTDAYLAVFLPPERRARLVGILAAAGRGRRVTWLSLDPLVPLGPSGRDSVQGLALPAQLVRDYQRHGVFAALGARTFDHGTESGRLLARAHPSGQWIEWLSPDAA
;
A
#
# COMPACT_ATOMS: atom_id res chain seq x y z
N MET A 1 2.90 -8.23 -2.11
CA MET A 1 2.94 -9.60 -2.60
C MET A 1 1.58 -10.23 -2.33
N LEU A 2 0.75 -10.37 -3.35
CA LEU A 2 -0.62 -10.86 -3.26
C LEU A 2 -0.88 -11.80 -4.43
N CYS A 3 -1.12 -13.02 -4.10
CA CYS A 3 -1.89 -14.12 -4.66
C CYS A 3 -1.93 -14.43 -6.16
N HIS A 4 -1.38 -15.58 -6.49
CA HIS A 4 -1.74 -16.38 -7.67
C HIS A 4 -2.95 -17.27 -7.33
N GLY A 5 -4.19 -16.79 -7.55
CA GLY A 5 -5.37 -17.62 -7.58
C GLY A 5 -5.64 -18.08 -9.01
N ARG A 6 -5.60 -19.40 -9.27
CA ARG A 6 -6.12 -19.98 -10.53
C ARG A 6 -7.61 -19.65 -10.62
N ALA A 7 -8.02 -19.09 -11.76
CA ALA A 7 -9.42 -18.94 -12.10
C ALA A 7 -10.10 -20.30 -12.12
N ALA A 8 -11.03 -20.49 -11.20
CA ALA A 8 -12.08 -21.48 -11.30
C ALA A 8 -13.38 -20.75 -11.66
N ASP A 9 -14.00 -21.26 -12.68
CA ASP A 9 -15.26 -20.95 -13.32
C ASP A 9 -16.31 -20.20 -12.49
N GLY A 10 -16.93 -19.17 -13.09
CA GLY A 10 -18.33 -18.84 -12.86
C GLY A 10 -18.68 -18.04 -11.60
N ARG A 11 -17.87 -17.09 -11.11
CA ARG A 11 -18.22 -16.27 -9.94
C ARG A 11 -18.70 -14.87 -10.30
N ASP A 12 -19.75 -14.44 -9.55
CA ASP A 12 -20.35 -13.11 -9.59
C ASP A 12 -19.28 -11.98 -9.49
N PRO A 13 -19.28 -10.99 -10.39
CA PRO A 13 -18.33 -9.89 -10.41
C PRO A 13 -18.45 -8.91 -9.23
N ARG A 14 -19.32 -9.17 -8.25
CA ARG A 14 -19.60 -8.23 -7.15
C ARG A 14 -18.73 -8.39 -5.90
N GLY A 15 -17.71 -9.26 -5.88
CA GLY A 15 -16.75 -9.34 -4.77
C GLY A 15 -17.31 -9.98 -3.46
N ASP A 16 -18.55 -10.43 -3.43
CA ASP A 16 -19.21 -10.99 -2.24
C ASP A 16 -18.87 -12.48 -2.00
N GLY A 17 -17.88 -13.01 -2.69
CA GLY A 17 -17.44 -14.39 -2.53
C GLY A 17 -16.61 -14.58 -1.25
N VAL A 18 -16.86 -15.67 -0.51
CA VAL A 18 -15.97 -16.15 0.56
C VAL A 18 -14.85 -16.97 -0.06
N SER A 19 -13.61 -16.78 0.45
CA SER A 19 -12.49 -17.62 0.06
C SER A 19 -12.58 -18.99 0.74
N THR A 20 -12.22 -20.04 0.02
CA THR A 20 -12.11 -21.37 0.61
C THR A 20 -10.90 -21.47 1.55
N VAL A 21 -10.91 -22.44 2.46
CA VAL A 21 -9.77 -22.74 3.34
C VAL A 21 -8.48 -22.94 2.54
N ASP A 22 -8.56 -23.64 1.39
CA ASP A 22 -7.39 -23.92 0.56
C ASP A 22 -6.89 -22.68 -0.18
N GLU A 23 -7.74 -21.79 -0.60
CA GLU A 23 -7.36 -20.50 -1.19
C GLU A 23 -6.66 -19.63 -0.15
N ILE A 24 -7.17 -19.51 1.07
CA ILE A 24 -6.54 -18.74 2.15
C ILE A 24 -5.19 -19.36 2.54
N ARG A 25 -5.12 -20.68 2.63
CA ARG A 25 -3.86 -21.41 2.90
C ARG A 25 -2.83 -21.16 1.80
N ALA A 26 -3.23 -21.22 0.53
CA ALA A 26 -2.37 -20.94 -0.61
C ALA A 26 -1.87 -19.49 -0.56
N GLN A 27 -2.76 -18.55 -0.30
CA GLN A 27 -2.41 -17.14 -0.13
C GLN A 27 -1.38 -16.94 0.99
N ALA A 28 -1.61 -17.52 2.16
CA ALA A 28 -0.67 -17.40 3.28
C ALA A 28 0.71 -18.00 2.95
N ARG A 29 0.76 -19.14 2.26
CA ARG A 29 2.01 -19.74 1.81
C ARG A 29 2.75 -18.89 0.78
N GLU A 30 2.02 -18.31 -0.14
CA GLU A 30 2.59 -17.42 -1.15
C GLU A 30 3.18 -16.15 -0.54
N VAL A 31 2.47 -15.53 0.40
CA VAL A 31 3.00 -14.40 1.17
C VAL A 31 4.24 -14.83 1.95
N ALA A 32 4.21 -15.96 2.66
CA ALA A 32 5.38 -16.49 3.39
C ALA A 32 6.59 -16.66 2.46
N ALA A 33 6.41 -17.29 1.28
CA ALA A 33 7.48 -17.52 0.31
C ALA A 33 8.08 -16.21 -0.19
N GLY A 34 7.27 -15.20 -0.40
CA GLY A 34 7.76 -13.90 -0.87
C GLY A 34 8.52 -13.09 0.17
N TRP A 35 8.31 -13.36 1.45
CA TRP A 35 9.10 -12.78 2.52
C TRP A 35 10.30 -13.64 2.91
N ALA A 36 10.56 -14.73 2.20
CA ALA A 36 11.66 -15.63 2.44
C ALA A 36 12.48 -15.96 1.17
N PRO A 37 12.83 -14.97 0.29
CA PRO A 37 13.80 -15.23 -0.76
C PRO A 37 15.16 -15.58 -0.15
N PRO A 38 16.07 -16.23 -0.89
CA PRO A 38 17.38 -16.69 -0.37
C PRO A 38 18.25 -15.59 0.25
N ASP A 39 18.09 -14.36 -0.23
CA ASP A 39 18.80 -13.15 0.22
C ASP A 39 17.94 -12.24 1.13
N ALA A 40 16.84 -12.77 1.67
CA ALA A 40 15.92 -12.00 2.51
C ALA A 40 16.64 -11.41 3.74
N PRO A 41 16.39 -10.15 4.07
CA PRO A 41 16.83 -9.58 5.33
C PRO A 41 16.30 -10.39 6.52
N GLN A 42 17.08 -10.47 7.59
CA GLN A 42 16.64 -11.17 8.81
C GLN A 42 15.32 -10.62 9.37
N SER A 43 15.06 -9.32 9.19
CA SER A 43 13.80 -8.68 9.57
C SER A 43 12.56 -9.26 8.89
N TRP A 44 12.73 -9.90 7.74
CA TRP A 44 11.61 -10.52 7.01
C TRP A 44 11.22 -11.90 7.53
N GLN A 45 12.12 -12.58 8.25
CA GLN A 45 11.88 -13.94 8.75
C GLN A 45 10.64 -14.02 9.64
N LEU A 46 10.40 -13.01 10.48
CA LEU A 46 9.22 -12.98 11.35
C LEU A 46 7.91 -12.95 10.55
N THR A 47 7.85 -12.13 9.49
CA THR A 47 6.68 -12.07 8.61
C THR A 47 6.46 -13.42 7.92
N ALA A 48 7.49 -13.97 7.30
CA ALA A 48 7.41 -15.27 6.63
C ALA A 48 6.93 -16.37 7.58
N ALA A 49 7.50 -16.44 8.79
CA ALA A 49 7.14 -17.43 9.80
C ALA A 49 5.72 -17.27 10.30
N LEU A 50 5.24 -16.03 10.52
CA LEU A 50 3.87 -15.77 10.96
C LEU A 50 2.85 -16.27 9.93
N PHE A 51 3.07 -15.98 8.64
CA PHE A 51 2.23 -16.52 7.58
C PHE A 51 2.35 -18.05 7.44
N GLY A 52 3.52 -18.63 7.72
CA GLY A 52 3.69 -20.09 7.81
C GLY A 52 2.83 -20.71 8.92
N VAL A 53 2.76 -20.07 10.09
CA VAL A 53 1.88 -20.50 11.19
C VAL A 53 0.42 -20.41 10.78
N ILE A 54 -0.02 -19.30 10.17
CA ILE A 54 -1.40 -19.13 9.70
C ILE A 54 -1.77 -20.22 8.68
N ALA A 55 -0.90 -20.48 7.71
CA ALA A 55 -1.12 -21.50 6.68
C ALA A 55 -1.26 -22.92 7.24
N ALA A 56 -0.63 -23.19 8.39
CA ALA A 56 -0.64 -24.48 9.05
C ALA A 56 -1.74 -24.65 10.11
N HIS A 57 -2.49 -23.58 10.45
CA HIS A 57 -3.46 -23.61 11.55
C HIS A 57 -4.89 -23.82 11.05
N GLU A 58 -5.31 -25.09 10.94
CA GLU A 58 -6.58 -25.50 10.32
C GLU A 58 -7.81 -24.82 10.93
N ALA A 59 -7.90 -24.73 12.27
CA ALA A 59 -9.04 -24.12 12.93
C ALA A 59 -9.14 -22.62 12.62
N LEU A 60 -8.00 -21.90 12.53
CA LEU A 60 -7.98 -20.50 12.13
C LEU A 60 -8.43 -20.34 10.68
N LEU A 61 -7.91 -21.17 9.76
CA LEU A 61 -8.29 -21.10 8.35
C LEU A 61 -9.81 -21.28 8.14
N ARG A 62 -10.44 -22.18 8.89
CA ARG A 62 -11.91 -22.34 8.85
C ARG A 62 -12.66 -21.09 9.28
N ARG A 63 -12.21 -20.43 10.36
CA ARG A 63 -12.81 -19.15 10.80
C ARG A 63 -12.60 -18.04 9.77
N LEU A 64 -11.42 -17.99 9.15
CA LEU A 64 -11.12 -17.01 8.11
C LEU A 64 -11.93 -17.22 6.83
N ALA A 65 -12.30 -18.47 6.51
CA ALA A 65 -13.15 -18.79 5.36
C ALA A 65 -14.61 -18.30 5.51
N GLU A 66 -15.01 -17.87 6.69
CA GLU A 66 -16.30 -17.22 6.92
C GLU A 66 -16.30 -15.72 6.56
N LEU A 67 -15.10 -15.15 6.32
CA LEU A 67 -14.95 -13.73 5.99
C LEU A 67 -15.11 -13.49 4.47
N PRO A 68 -15.63 -12.34 4.06
CA PRO A 68 -15.58 -11.91 2.66
C PRO A 68 -14.15 -11.89 2.12
N SER A 69 -13.97 -12.30 0.87
CA SER A 69 -12.62 -12.41 0.26
C SER A 69 -11.91 -11.07 0.12
N ASP A 70 -12.66 -9.96 -0.05
CA ASP A 70 -12.16 -8.58 -0.12
C ASP A 70 -11.52 -8.11 1.19
N ARG A 71 -11.80 -8.80 2.31
CA ARG A 71 -11.20 -8.53 3.62
C ARG A 71 -9.74 -8.97 3.72
N LEU A 72 -9.20 -9.67 2.72
CA LEU A 72 -7.83 -10.22 2.70
C LEU A 72 -7.53 -11.11 3.92
N PRO A 73 -8.23 -12.25 4.11
CA PRO A 73 -8.28 -12.99 5.38
C PRO A 73 -6.91 -13.38 5.96
N ALA A 74 -5.95 -13.81 5.13
CA ALA A 74 -4.62 -14.19 5.61
C ALA A 74 -3.83 -12.99 6.15
N LEU A 75 -3.89 -11.83 5.47
CA LEU A 75 -3.24 -10.60 5.90
C LEU A 75 -3.89 -10.06 7.17
N LEU A 76 -5.22 -10.09 7.22
CA LEU A 76 -5.99 -9.64 8.37
C LEU A 76 -5.69 -10.48 9.61
N ALA A 77 -5.56 -11.81 9.47
CA ALA A 77 -5.16 -12.69 10.56
C ALA A 77 -3.75 -12.39 11.07
N SER A 78 -2.78 -12.10 10.18
CA SER A 78 -1.44 -11.73 10.61
C SER A 78 -1.42 -10.43 11.41
N ALA A 79 -2.23 -9.45 10.99
CA ALA A 79 -2.41 -8.19 11.72
C ALA A 79 -3.11 -8.42 13.08
N ALA A 80 -4.14 -9.27 13.14
CA ALA A 80 -4.84 -9.60 14.39
C ALA A 80 -3.91 -10.26 15.41
N VAL A 81 -3.09 -11.23 14.97
CA VAL A 81 -2.07 -11.87 15.82
C VAL A 81 -1.05 -10.84 16.29
N SER A 82 -0.51 -10.01 15.37
CA SER A 82 0.44 -8.95 15.72
C SER A 82 -0.14 -7.96 16.72
N PHE A 83 -1.41 -7.59 16.56
CA PHE A 83 -2.12 -6.69 17.49
C PHE A 83 -2.22 -7.28 18.89
N LEU A 84 -2.66 -8.53 19.00
CA LEU A 84 -2.80 -9.21 20.29
C LEU A 84 -1.44 -9.41 20.97
N VAL A 85 -0.41 -9.82 20.25
CA VAL A 85 0.94 -9.97 20.80
C VAL A 85 1.48 -8.65 21.33
N ARG A 86 1.29 -7.55 20.61
CA ARG A 86 1.73 -6.21 21.03
C ARG A 86 0.95 -5.71 22.25
N ARG A 87 -0.36 -5.95 22.30
CA ARG A 87 -1.25 -5.55 23.39
C ARG A 87 -0.96 -6.33 24.68
N ASP A 88 -0.90 -7.65 24.58
CA ASP A 88 -0.91 -8.56 25.73
C ASP A 88 0.51 -8.97 26.18
N ARG A 89 1.51 -8.79 25.32
CA ARG A 89 2.93 -9.07 25.60
C ARG A 89 3.21 -10.50 26.08
N PRO A 90 2.64 -11.56 25.47
CA PRO A 90 2.84 -12.93 25.93
C PRO A 90 4.29 -13.39 25.70
N MET A 91 4.98 -13.83 26.75
CA MET A 91 6.33 -14.38 26.62
C MET A 91 6.28 -15.89 26.36
N PRO A 92 7.21 -16.47 25.55
CA PRO A 92 8.34 -15.78 24.88
C PRO A 92 7.97 -15.07 23.57
N LEU A 93 6.74 -15.23 23.06
CA LEU A 93 6.35 -14.76 21.71
C LEU A 93 6.57 -13.26 21.49
N ALA A 94 6.26 -12.44 22.48
CA ALA A 94 6.45 -10.99 22.38
C ALA A 94 7.92 -10.58 22.15
N GLY A 95 8.87 -11.42 22.57
CA GLY A 95 10.29 -11.18 22.39
C GLY A 95 10.75 -11.20 20.92
N TYR A 96 9.97 -11.78 20.00
CA TYR A 96 10.25 -11.78 18.57
C TYR A 96 9.73 -10.55 17.84
N PHE A 97 8.79 -9.81 18.43
CA PHE A 97 8.16 -8.66 17.79
C PHE A 97 8.96 -7.38 18.07
N PRO A 98 9.33 -6.63 17.03
CA PRO A 98 10.09 -5.40 17.20
C PRO A 98 9.24 -4.30 17.83
N GLU A 99 9.92 -3.40 18.53
CA GLU A 99 9.34 -2.18 19.08
C GLU A 99 9.90 -0.95 18.34
N PRO A 100 9.09 0.10 18.16
CA PRO A 100 9.58 1.33 17.55
C PRO A 100 10.81 1.88 18.29
N GLY A 101 11.85 2.24 17.54
CA GLY A 101 13.08 2.80 18.12
C GLY A 101 14.02 1.80 18.79
N ARG A 102 13.72 0.51 18.78
CA ARG A 102 14.59 -0.56 19.24
C ARG A 102 15.18 -1.38 18.10
N PRO A 103 16.34 -2.03 18.30
CA PRO A 103 16.88 -2.96 17.31
C PRO A 103 15.90 -4.09 16.97
N GLN A 104 16.02 -4.63 15.77
CA GLN A 104 15.27 -5.81 15.35
C GLN A 104 15.62 -6.99 16.28
N PRO A 105 14.62 -7.66 16.90
CA PRO A 105 14.88 -8.86 17.71
C PRO A 105 15.47 -10.00 16.85
N GLY A 106 16.23 -10.87 17.50
CA GLY A 106 16.65 -12.13 16.89
C GLY A 106 15.46 -13.05 16.61
N PHE A 107 15.65 -13.94 15.65
CA PHE A 107 14.65 -14.93 15.25
C PHE A 107 15.25 -16.34 15.30
N ASP A 108 14.54 -17.29 15.90
CA ASP A 108 14.93 -18.68 16.00
C ASP A 108 13.72 -19.63 15.88
N ALA A 109 13.99 -20.95 15.93
CA ALA A 109 12.97 -21.98 15.80
C ALA A 109 11.93 -22.00 16.91
N GLY A 110 12.20 -21.37 18.04
CA GLY A 110 11.27 -21.24 19.20
C GLY A 110 10.03 -20.41 18.87
N PHE A 111 10.09 -19.59 17.83
CA PHE A 111 8.94 -18.83 17.36
C PHE A 111 7.74 -19.71 17.00
N PHE A 112 7.96 -20.77 16.22
CA PHE A 112 6.86 -21.59 15.69
C PHE A 112 5.99 -22.24 16.78
N PRO A 113 6.54 -22.94 17.79
CA PRO A 113 5.72 -23.50 18.85
C PRO A 113 5.04 -22.41 19.68
N ALA A 114 5.72 -21.28 19.98
CA ALA A 114 5.15 -20.18 20.74
C ALA A 114 3.97 -19.53 19.98
N ALA A 115 4.14 -19.24 18.70
CA ALA A 115 3.10 -18.62 17.88
C ALA A 115 1.90 -19.56 17.67
N ARG A 116 2.14 -20.84 17.43
CA ARG A 116 1.06 -21.85 17.29
C ARG A 116 0.25 -21.99 18.56
N SER A 117 0.92 -22.11 19.72
CA SER A 117 0.26 -22.17 21.02
C SER A 117 -0.57 -20.91 21.28
N PHE A 118 -0.01 -19.75 20.99
CA PHE A 118 -0.70 -18.46 21.15
C PHE A 118 -1.95 -18.36 20.27
N VAL A 119 -1.84 -18.67 18.97
CA VAL A 119 -2.98 -18.63 18.04
C VAL A 119 -4.08 -19.61 18.48
N SER A 120 -3.70 -20.82 18.93
CA SER A 120 -4.68 -21.79 19.44
C SER A 120 -5.39 -21.29 20.68
N ALA A 121 -4.66 -20.69 21.64
CA ALA A 121 -5.23 -20.18 22.88
C ALA A 121 -6.09 -18.91 22.68
N ARG A 122 -5.86 -18.17 21.60
CA ARG A 122 -6.51 -16.87 21.33
C ARG A 122 -7.34 -16.92 20.04
N LEU A 123 -7.78 -18.10 19.61
CA LEU A 123 -8.48 -18.31 18.33
C LEU A 123 -9.73 -17.43 18.21
N ASP A 124 -10.54 -17.38 19.26
CA ASP A 124 -11.78 -16.58 19.28
C ASP A 124 -11.50 -15.06 19.22
N ASP A 125 -10.46 -14.60 19.93
CA ASP A 125 -10.06 -13.18 19.88
C ASP A 125 -9.53 -12.79 18.51
N VAL A 126 -8.69 -13.63 17.89
CA VAL A 126 -8.20 -13.40 16.51
C VAL A 126 -9.38 -13.34 15.54
N SER A 127 -10.33 -14.28 15.66
CA SER A 127 -11.53 -14.31 14.83
C SER A 127 -12.40 -13.08 14.99
N ALA A 128 -12.66 -12.64 16.21
CA ALA A 128 -13.44 -11.44 16.51
C ALA A 128 -12.81 -10.19 15.92
N ILE A 129 -11.48 -10.01 16.08
CA ILE A 129 -10.76 -8.89 15.47
C ILE A 129 -10.87 -8.93 13.94
N CYS A 130 -10.76 -10.10 13.32
CA CYS A 130 -10.89 -10.24 11.87
C CYS A 130 -12.31 -9.92 11.37
N GLN A 131 -13.35 -10.14 12.18
CA GLN A 131 -14.72 -9.77 11.85
C GLN A 131 -14.95 -8.25 11.95
N GLU A 132 -14.37 -7.59 12.96
CA GLU A 132 -14.59 -6.18 13.25
C GLU A 132 -13.73 -5.24 12.40
N ARG A 133 -12.43 -5.62 12.15
CA ARG A 133 -11.45 -4.72 11.55
C ARG A 133 -11.17 -5.06 10.09
N ARG A 134 -10.65 -4.06 9.36
CA ARG A 134 -10.12 -4.22 8.00
C ARG A 134 -8.59 -4.16 8.03
N TYR A 135 -7.96 -4.90 7.11
CA TYR A 135 -6.52 -4.80 6.91
C TYR A 135 -6.19 -3.50 6.17
N GLN A 136 -5.31 -2.68 6.73
CA GLN A 136 -4.94 -1.38 6.17
C GLN A 136 -3.42 -1.17 6.31
N MET A 137 -2.67 -1.54 5.27
CA MET A 137 -1.24 -1.29 5.25
C MET A 137 -0.94 0.13 4.78
N ASN A 138 -0.38 0.95 5.66
CA ASN A 138 0.11 2.28 5.34
C ASN A 138 1.65 2.26 5.28
N GLU A 139 2.22 1.81 4.15
CA GLU A 139 3.69 1.82 3.94
C GLU A 139 4.15 3.19 3.46
N VAL A 140 4.65 3.98 4.39
CA VAL A 140 5.05 5.38 4.17
C VAL A 140 6.24 5.51 3.21
N ALA A 141 7.10 4.49 3.09
CA ALA A 141 8.24 4.53 2.18
C ALA A 141 7.82 4.67 0.71
N ARG A 142 6.58 4.27 0.36
CA ARG A 142 6.00 4.49 -0.98
C ARG A 142 5.88 5.98 -1.35
N CYS A 143 5.83 6.87 -0.35
CA CYS A 143 5.80 8.31 -0.61
C CYS A 143 7.02 8.79 -1.39
N ALA A 144 8.19 8.13 -1.28
CA ALA A 144 9.35 8.48 -2.08
C ALA A 144 9.11 8.23 -3.59
N GLN A 145 8.46 7.12 -3.91
CA GLN A 145 8.12 6.74 -5.28
C GLN A 145 7.04 7.65 -5.88
N ILE A 146 5.99 7.93 -5.10
CA ILE A 146 4.92 8.87 -5.50
C ILE A 146 5.48 10.29 -5.68
N ALA A 147 6.35 10.77 -4.78
CA ALA A 147 6.98 12.08 -4.90
C ALA A 147 7.79 12.24 -6.19
N LEU A 148 8.49 11.19 -6.63
CA LEU A 148 9.18 11.17 -7.92
C LEU A 148 8.19 11.22 -9.11
N GLY A 149 7.05 10.53 -9.00
CA GLY A 149 5.98 10.60 -9.98
C GLY A 149 5.40 12.01 -10.10
N ILE A 150 5.14 12.67 -8.97
CA ILE A 150 4.68 14.07 -8.95
C ILE A 150 5.71 14.99 -9.61
N ALA A 151 6.99 14.86 -9.23
CA ALA A 151 8.06 15.68 -9.81
C ALA A 151 8.27 15.47 -11.31
N ALA A 152 7.86 14.30 -11.85
CA ALA A 152 7.92 14.00 -13.27
C ALA A 152 6.74 14.55 -14.08
N THR A 153 5.65 14.92 -13.43
CA THR A 153 4.37 15.21 -14.10
C THR A 153 3.79 16.59 -13.79
N ALA A 154 4.12 17.16 -12.65
CA ALA A 154 3.64 18.47 -12.23
C ALA A 154 4.64 19.58 -12.54
N SER A 155 4.14 20.79 -12.72
CA SER A 155 4.98 21.99 -12.77
C SER A 155 5.54 22.30 -11.37
N PRO A 156 6.85 22.42 -11.19
CA PRO A 156 7.43 22.59 -9.86
C PRO A 156 7.07 23.92 -9.15
N GLU A 157 6.63 24.93 -9.89
CA GLU A 157 6.34 26.26 -9.37
C GLU A 157 4.83 26.51 -9.22
N ALA A 158 3.99 25.75 -9.91
CA ALA A 158 2.54 25.94 -9.85
C ALA A 158 1.94 25.28 -8.60
N PRO A 159 1.13 26.00 -7.80
CA PRO A 159 0.47 25.40 -6.64
C PRO A 159 -0.56 24.36 -7.08
N VAL A 160 -0.62 23.24 -6.36
CA VAL A 160 -1.50 22.10 -6.65
C VAL A 160 -2.38 21.75 -5.47
N ALA A 161 -3.54 21.13 -5.77
CA ALA A 161 -4.31 20.37 -4.80
C ALA A 161 -3.90 18.87 -4.87
N LEU A 162 -3.72 18.24 -3.71
CA LEU A 162 -3.40 16.83 -3.58
C LEU A 162 -4.60 16.06 -3.05
N VAL A 163 -4.99 15.01 -3.78
CA VAL A 163 -6.00 14.05 -3.34
C VAL A 163 -5.35 12.67 -3.24
N ASP A 164 -5.49 12.00 -2.10
CA ASP A 164 -4.97 10.64 -1.90
C ASP A 164 -6.13 9.65 -1.72
N LEU A 165 -6.23 8.69 -2.63
CA LEU A 165 -7.31 7.69 -2.67
C LEU A 165 -6.90 6.43 -1.93
N GLY A 166 -7.76 5.94 -1.02
CA GLY A 166 -7.41 4.84 -0.13
C GLY A 166 -6.33 5.25 0.88
N THR A 167 -6.42 6.49 1.36
CA THR A 167 -5.35 7.13 2.14
C THR A 167 -5.15 6.55 3.54
N GLY A 168 -6.13 5.78 4.06
CA GLY A 168 -6.09 5.21 5.42
C GLY A 168 -5.96 6.29 6.48
N ALA A 169 -4.74 6.48 6.97
CA ALA A 169 -4.40 7.44 8.01
C ALA A 169 -3.96 8.84 7.47
N GLY A 170 -4.05 9.08 6.17
CA GLY A 170 -3.64 10.36 5.57
C GLY A 170 -2.13 10.60 5.53
N LEU A 171 -1.30 9.55 5.72
CA LEU A 171 0.15 9.69 5.76
C LEU A 171 0.73 10.09 4.40
N GLY A 172 0.12 9.67 3.29
CA GLY A 172 0.47 10.06 1.93
C GLY A 172 0.22 11.56 1.66
N LEU A 173 -0.72 12.16 2.37
CA LEU A 173 -1.00 13.60 2.26
C LEU A 173 0.08 14.50 2.89
N GLN A 174 1.05 13.93 3.61
CA GLN A 174 2.16 14.65 4.24
C GLN A 174 3.46 14.57 3.43
N LEU A 175 3.42 14.09 2.18
CA LEU A 175 4.61 13.77 1.39
C LEU A 175 5.57 14.96 1.18
N ASP A 176 5.10 16.19 1.16
CA ASP A 176 5.94 17.41 1.06
C ASP A 176 6.65 17.77 2.38
N ARG A 177 6.28 17.12 3.50
CA ARG A 177 6.90 17.31 4.81
C ARG A 177 7.99 16.27 5.11
N TYR A 178 8.14 15.28 4.25
CA TYR A 178 9.18 14.26 4.36
C TYR A 178 10.43 14.67 3.61
N ARG A 179 11.57 14.21 4.09
CA ARG A 179 12.83 14.28 3.36
C ARG A 179 13.03 12.98 2.58
N TYR A 180 13.52 13.10 1.37
CA TYR A 180 13.78 11.97 0.48
C TYR A 180 15.27 11.83 0.22
N LEU A 181 15.76 10.60 0.27
CA LEU A 181 17.10 10.22 -0.18
C LEU A 181 16.92 9.15 -1.27
N VAL A 182 17.08 9.53 -2.54
CA VAL A 182 16.91 8.65 -3.69
C VAL A 182 18.26 8.47 -4.38
N GLY A 183 18.84 7.27 -4.27
CA GLY A 183 20.23 7.04 -4.61
C GLY A 183 21.14 8.01 -3.83
N THR A 184 21.89 8.86 -4.53
CA THR A 184 22.76 9.87 -3.93
C THR A 184 22.13 11.26 -3.81
N ARG A 185 20.86 11.41 -4.25
CA ARG A 185 20.19 12.71 -4.29
C ARG A 185 19.27 12.88 -3.09
N SER A 186 19.30 14.07 -2.48
CA SER A 186 18.36 14.41 -1.41
C SER A 186 17.45 15.58 -1.80
N SER A 187 16.20 15.54 -1.33
CA SER A 187 15.19 16.59 -1.53
C SER A 187 14.24 16.66 -0.34
N GLY A 188 13.38 17.67 -0.30
CA GLY A 188 12.46 17.94 0.80
C GLY A 188 13.09 18.74 1.95
N PRO A 189 12.32 19.04 3.00
CA PRO A 189 12.76 19.88 4.11
C PRO A 189 13.96 19.28 4.85
N ARG A 190 14.99 20.07 5.11
CA ARG A 190 16.18 19.61 5.86
C ARG A 190 15.86 19.21 7.30
N ALA A 191 14.87 19.88 7.91
CA ALA A 191 14.42 19.64 9.28
C ALA A 191 13.27 18.62 9.37
N ALA A 192 12.96 17.87 8.31
CA ALA A 192 11.93 16.85 8.33
C ALA A 192 12.20 15.79 9.42
N ALA A 193 11.18 15.47 10.20
CA ALA A 193 11.27 14.43 11.23
C ALA A 193 11.43 13.02 10.65
N LEU A 194 11.09 12.84 9.35
CA LEU A 194 11.18 11.57 8.64
C LEU A 194 11.99 11.73 7.36
N THR A 195 13.02 10.90 7.21
CA THR A 195 13.75 10.72 5.95
C THR A 195 13.39 9.36 5.37
N LEU A 196 12.93 9.35 4.13
CA LEU A 196 12.60 8.15 3.36
C LEU A 196 13.71 7.89 2.34
N SER A 197 14.35 6.73 2.46
CA SER A 197 15.40 6.30 1.54
C SER A 197 14.84 5.35 0.50
N CYS A 198 15.22 5.54 -0.77
CA CYS A 198 14.83 4.71 -1.90
C CYS A 198 16.06 4.52 -2.80
N GLU A 199 16.43 3.27 -3.08
CA GLU A 199 17.49 2.96 -4.01
C GLU A 199 17.06 3.30 -5.44
N ALA A 200 17.88 4.02 -6.21
CA ALA A 200 17.66 4.23 -7.63
C ALA A 200 18.38 3.14 -8.43
N ARG A 201 17.63 2.33 -9.18
CA ARG A 201 18.13 1.23 -10.03
C ARG A 201 18.03 1.57 -11.50
N GLY A 202 18.69 0.77 -12.33
CA GLY A 202 18.69 0.90 -13.78
C GLY A 202 19.56 2.04 -14.31
N SER A 203 19.49 2.24 -15.63
CA SER A 203 20.31 3.22 -16.35
C SER A 203 19.67 4.61 -16.43
N HIS A 204 18.36 4.72 -16.18
CA HIS A 204 17.64 5.99 -16.25
C HIS A 204 17.46 6.55 -14.84
N LEU A 205 17.97 7.74 -14.63
CA LEU A 205 17.82 8.42 -13.35
C LEU A 205 16.39 9.00 -13.23
N PRO A 206 15.71 8.77 -12.10
CA PRO A 206 14.45 9.42 -11.84
C PRO A 206 14.66 10.96 -11.75
N PRO A 207 13.58 11.77 -11.93
CA PRO A 207 13.67 13.19 -11.69
C PRO A 207 14.10 13.48 -10.25
N ARG A 208 14.51 14.69 -9.95
CA ARG A 208 14.65 15.11 -8.55
C ARG A 208 13.25 15.20 -7.94
N ALA A 209 13.07 14.72 -6.73
CA ALA A 209 11.80 14.84 -6.01
C ALA A 209 11.57 16.29 -5.52
N GLY A 210 11.51 17.23 -6.47
CA GLY A 210 11.08 18.60 -6.22
C GLY A 210 9.56 18.66 -6.34
N LEU A 211 8.86 18.79 -5.22
CA LEU A 211 7.40 18.85 -5.21
C LEU A 211 6.92 20.28 -5.43
N PRO A 212 5.81 20.47 -6.16
CA PRO A 212 5.15 21.77 -6.25
C PRO A 212 4.60 22.18 -4.87
N PRO A 213 4.28 23.45 -4.65
CA PRO A 213 3.56 23.89 -3.46
C PRO A 213 2.18 23.19 -3.37
N ILE A 214 1.96 22.41 -2.32
CA ILE A 214 0.67 21.74 -2.07
C ILE A 214 -0.15 22.65 -1.16
N THR A 215 -1.16 23.29 -1.72
CA THR A 215 -1.97 24.30 -1.01
C THR A 215 -3.27 23.72 -0.45
N GLU A 216 -3.85 22.74 -1.10
CA GLU A 216 -5.04 22.02 -0.65
C GLU A 216 -4.76 20.52 -0.58
N ARG A 217 -5.43 19.83 0.36
CA ARG A 217 -5.28 18.37 0.56
C ARG A 217 -6.60 17.76 0.96
N ALA A 218 -6.90 16.62 0.39
CA ALA A 218 -8.00 15.76 0.83
C ALA A 218 -7.62 14.29 0.70
N GLY A 219 -7.99 13.50 1.68
CA GLY A 219 -7.93 12.03 1.60
C GLY A 219 -9.32 11.45 1.47
N ILE A 220 -9.45 10.32 0.80
CA ILE A 220 -10.69 9.56 0.74
C ILE A 220 -10.37 8.12 1.13
N ASP A 221 -11.11 7.58 2.09
CA ASP A 221 -10.99 6.17 2.49
C ASP A 221 -12.33 5.63 2.97
N VAL A 222 -12.64 4.37 2.69
CA VAL A 222 -13.86 3.73 3.18
C VAL A 222 -13.88 3.55 4.70
N SER A 223 -12.69 3.54 5.32
CA SER A 223 -12.50 3.35 6.75
C SER A 223 -11.31 4.19 7.25
N PRO A 224 -11.45 5.52 7.32
CA PRO A 224 -10.37 6.39 7.76
C PRO A 224 -9.85 6.01 9.15
N ILE A 225 -8.55 6.13 9.35
CA ILE A 225 -7.89 5.84 10.63
C ILE A 225 -7.77 7.15 11.41
N ASP A 226 -8.45 7.22 12.56
CA ASP A 226 -8.28 8.32 13.49
C ASP A 226 -6.94 8.20 14.24
N LEU A 227 -6.02 9.10 13.94
CA LEU A 227 -4.71 9.13 14.59
C LEU A 227 -4.73 9.65 16.03
N GLU A 228 -5.85 10.20 16.51
CA GLU A 228 -6.01 10.56 17.92
C GLU A 228 -6.48 9.36 18.77
N ASP A 229 -7.13 8.36 18.14
CA ASP A 229 -7.46 7.11 18.82
C ASP A 229 -6.23 6.20 18.99
N GLY A 230 -5.90 5.87 20.24
CA GLY A 230 -4.80 4.97 20.59
C GLY A 230 -4.98 3.55 20.07
N ALA A 231 -6.21 3.03 20.04
CA ALA A 231 -6.51 1.70 19.53
C ALA A 231 -6.40 1.62 18.00
N ALA A 232 -6.79 2.69 17.31
CA ALA A 232 -6.60 2.80 15.85
C ALA A 232 -5.11 2.86 15.49
N ARG A 233 -4.29 3.62 16.23
CA ARG A 233 -2.82 3.63 16.01
C ARG A 233 -2.18 2.27 16.30
N ALA A 234 -2.60 1.57 17.35
CA ALA A 234 -2.10 0.23 17.64
C ALA A 234 -2.47 -0.77 16.55
N TRP A 235 -3.65 -0.64 15.96
CA TRP A 235 -4.06 -1.43 14.81
C TRP A 235 -3.25 -1.11 13.56
N LEU A 236 -3.01 0.16 13.27
CA LEU A 236 -2.16 0.60 12.17
C LEU A 236 -0.74 0.00 12.26
N GLN A 237 -0.15 0.00 13.48
CA GLN A 237 1.14 -0.66 13.72
C GLN A 237 1.08 -2.19 13.53
N ALA A 238 -0.03 -2.82 13.87
CA ALA A 238 -0.21 -4.26 13.69
C ALA A 238 -0.36 -4.67 12.22
N CYS A 239 -0.91 -3.80 11.38
CA CYS A 239 -0.99 -3.98 9.93
C CYS A 239 0.35 -3.74 9.20
N ALA A 240 1.29 -3.04 9.83
CA ALA A 240 2.62 -2.83 9.27
C ALA A 240 3.47 -4.11 9.34
N PRO A 241 4.42 -4.31 8.40
CA PRO A 241 5.40 -5.38 8.54
C PRO A 241 6.07 -5.31 9.91
N PRO A 242 6.28 -6.45 10.61
CA PRO A 242 6.90 -6.47 11.93
C PRO A 242 8.43 -6.29 11.82
N GLU A 243 8.84 -5.17 11.27
CA GLU A 243 10.21 -4.73 11.09
C GLU A 243 10.45 -3.44 11.89
N ALA A 244 11.56 -3.39 12.65
CA ALA A 244 11.89 -2.23 13.47
C ALA A 244 11.96 -0.93 12.64
N SER A 245 12.53 -1.01 11.44
CA SER A 245 12.64 0.13 10.52
C SER A 245 11.29 0.59 9.98
N ALA A 246 10.39 -0.35 9.63
CA ALA A 246 9.05 -0.01 9.14
C ALA A 246 8.20 0.64 10.25
N LEU A 247 8.27 0.11 11.46
CA LEU A 247 7.58 0.67 12.62
C LEU A 247 8.11 2.06 13.00
N ALA A 248 9.43 2.27 12.94
CA ALA A 248 10.04 3.57 13.21
C ALA A 248 9.60 4.62 12.18
N ARG A 249 9.56 4.24 10.88
CA ARG A 249 9.04 5.12 9.81
C ARG A 249 7.57 5.46 10.05
N LEU A 250 6.77 4.46 10.35
CA LEU A 250 5.34 4.66 10.63
C LEU A 250 5.11 5.60 11.81
N ASP A 251 5.83 5.40 12.91
CA ASP A 251 5.73 6.24 14.12
C ASP A 251 6.11 7.70 13.81
N ALA A 252 7.20 7.94 13.07
CA ALA A 252 7.60 9.27 12.66
C ALA A 252 6.57 9.95 11.73
N ALA A 253 5.98 9.19 10.81
CA ALA A 253 4.93 9.69 9.92
C ALA A 253 3.63 10.02 10.68
N VAL A 254 3.23 9.17 11.62
CA VAL A 254 2.07 9.41 12.49
C VAL A 254 2.28 10.68 13.32
N LYS A 255 3.46 10.87 13.90
CA LYS A 255 3.79 12.12 14.63
C LYS A 255 3.70 13.34 13.72
N THR A 256 4.20 13.25 12.48
CA THR A 256 4.08 14.34 11.49
C THR A 256 2.62 14.63 11.15
N ALA A 257 1.81 13.60 10.88
CA ALA A 257 0.41 13.77 10.52
C ALA A 257 -0.43 14.36 11.66
N ARG A 258 -0.16 13.98 12.91
CA ARG A 258 -0.82 14.56 14.09
C ARG A 258 -0.46 16.04 14.32
N LEU A 259 0.76 16.47 13.98
CA LEU A 259 1.15 17.87 14.01
C LEU A 259 0.54 18.69 12.87
N HIS A 260 0.13 18.03 11.80
CA HIS A 260 -0.41 18.64 10.58
C HIS A 260 -1.66 17.88 10.12
N PRO A 261 -2.76 17.99 10.88
CA PRO A 261 -3.97 17.24 10.56
C PRO A 261 -4.50 17.58 9.17
N VAL A 262 -5.00 16.58 8.48
CA VAL A 262 -5.58 16.69 7.14
C VAL A 262 -7.00 16.15 7.14
N ASN A 263 -7.81 16.63 6.22
CA ASN A 263 -9.17 16.14 6.06
C ASN A 263 -9.16 14.78 5.33
N VAL A 264 -9.61 13.73 6.00
CA VAL A 264 -9.87 12.41 5.41
C VAL A 264 -11.37 12.17 5.41
N ILE A 265 -11.94 12.04 4.23
CA ILE A 265 -13.38 11.95 4.01
C ILE A 265 -13.75 10.47 3.94
N PRO A 266 -14.66 10.00 4.82
CA PRO A 266 -15.11 8.63 4.77
C PRO A 266 -16.01 8.38 3.55
N GLY A 267 -15.77 7.27 2.85
CA GLY A 267 -16.61 6.82 1.75
C GLY A 267 -15.85 6.16 0.61
N ASP A 268 -16.61 5.66 -0.34
CA ASP A 268 -16.05 5.06 -1.55
C ASP A 268 -15.47 6.15 -2.45
N VAL A 269 -14.25 5.91 -2.95
CA VAL A 269 -13.50 6.88 -3.74
C VAL A 269 -14.25 7.35 -4.99
N VAL A 270 -14.99 6.46 -5.66
CA VAL A 270 -15.74 6.79 -6.89
C VAL A 270 -16.95 7.65 -6.59
N ASP A 271 -17.55 7.51 -5.41
CA ASP A 271 -18.77 8.25 -5.04
C ASP A 271 -18.42 9.61 -4.40
N VAL A 272 -17.30 9.70 -3.66
CA VAL A 272 -16.88 10.90 -2.92
C VAL A 272 -16.02 11.85 -3.76
N LEU A 273 -15.17 11.32 -4.64
CA LEU A 273 -14.18 12.09 -5.39
C LEU A 273 -14.76 13.27 -6.19
N PRO A 274 -15.93 13.18 -6.87
CA PRO A 274 -16.50 14.33 -7.59
C PRO A 274 -16.66 15.57 -6.71
N GLY A 275 -17.28 15.41 -5.54
CA GLY A 275 -17.49 16.52 -4.59
C GLY A 275 -16.18 17.11 -4.04
N VAL A 276 -15.16 16.25 -3.86
CA VAL A 276 -13.81 16.71 -3.45
C VAL A 276 -13.18 17.56 -4.55
N LEU A 277 -13.21 17.11 -5.80
CA LEU A 277 -12.66 17.86 -6.94
C LEU A 277 -13.36 19.21 -7.13
N ASP A 278 -14.68 19.26 -6.95
CA ASP A 278 -15.47 20.48 -7.06
C ASP A 278 -15.21 21.47 -5.92
N SER A 279 -14.73 21.01 -4.77
CA SER A 279 -14.40 21.87 -3.62
C SER A 279 -13.12 22.69 -3.79
N PHE A 280 -12.26 22.34 -4.72
CA PHE A 280 -11.01 23.06 -4.97
C PHE A 280 -11.23 24.30 -5.87
N PRO A 281 -10.38 25.32 -5.73
CA PRO A 281 -10.49 26.53 -6.55
C PRO A 281 -10.50 26.20 -8.06
N ALA A 282 -11.30 26.95 -8.81
CA ALA A 282 -11.38 26.79 -10.26
C ALA A 282 -10.00 26.97 -10.91
N GLY A 283 -9.67 26.10 -11.88
CA GLY A 283 -8.37 26.13 -12.57
C GLY A 283 -7.19 25.61 -11.75
N ARG A 284 -7.36 25.24 -10.45
CA ARG A 284 -6.33 24.63 -9.65
C ARG A 284 -5.93 23.29 -10.27
N GLU A 285 -4.63 23.09 -10.57
CA GLU A 285 -4.11 21.78 -10.93
C GLU A 285 -4.31 20.78 -9.78
N VAL A 286 -4.80 19.60 -10.09
CA VAL A 286 -5.06 18.54 -9.10
C VAL A 286 -4.17 17.35 -9.38
N ILE A 287 -3.48 16.89 -8.34
CA ILE A 287 -2.75 15.63 -8.34
C ILE A 287 -3.56 14.64 -7.51
N VAL A 288 -3.96 13.56 -8.14
CA VAL A 288 -4.63 12.43 -7.49
C VAL A 288 -3.63 11.30 -7.37
N THR A 289 -3.45 10.79 -6.16
CA THR A 289 -2.54 9.67 -5.88
C THR A 289 -3.29 8.47 -5.36
N ASP A 290 -2.80 7.30 -5.66
CA ASP A 290 -3.13 6.08 -4.93
C ASP A 290 -1.92 5.15 -4.88
N ALA A 291 -1.85 4.37 -3.80
CA ALA A 291 -0.84 3.35 -3.64
C ALA A 291 -1.52 2.05 -3.24
N TYR A 292 -1.69 1.14 -4.22
CA TYR A 292 -2.35 -0.16 -4.03
C TYR A 292 -3.87 -0.07 -3.82
N LEU A 293 -4.54 0.93 -4.39
CA LEU A 293 -6.00 0.99 -4.39
C LEU A 293 -6.58 0.51 -5.72
N ALA A 294 -6.09 1.04 -6.85
CA ALA A 294 -6.71 0.81 -8.16
C ALA A 294 -6.76 -0.68 -8.52
N VAL A 295 -5.81 -1.47 -8.03
CA VAL A 295 -5.76 -2.93 -8.18
C VAL A 295 -6.97 -3.64 -7.54
N PHE A 296 -7.55 -3.08 -6.49
CA PHE A 296 -8.71 -3.66 -5.79
C PHE A 296 -10.05 -3.19 -6.37
N LEU A 297 -10.05 -2.17 -7.23
CA LEU A 297 -11.28 -1.70 -7.85
C LEU A 297 -11.72 -2.65 -8.97
N PRO A 298 -12.98 -3.09 -8.99
CA PRO A 298 -13.56 -3.78 -10.14
C PRO A 298 -13.42 -2.98 -11.43
N PRO A 299 -13.36 -3.63 -12.61
CA PRO A 299 -13.16 -2.94 -13.88
C PRO A 299 -14.13 -1.78 -14.14
N GLU A 300 -15.40 -1.95 -13.81
CA GLU A 300 -16.45 -0.92 -13.94
C GLU A 300 -16.20 0.27 -13.00
N ARG A 301 -15.72 0.01 -11.78
CA ARG A 301 -15.39 1.08 -10.81
C ARG A 301 -14.14 1.86 -11.27
N ARG A 302 -13.14 1.16 -11.82
CA ARG A 302 -11.96 1.81 -12.42
C ARG A 302 -12.35 2.67 -13.62
N ALA A 303 -13.20 2.17 -14.51
CA ALA A 303 -13.70 2.94 -15.64
C ALA A 303 -14.45 4.20 -15.19
N ARG A 304 -15.27 4.09 -14.14
CA ARG A 304 -15.97 5.24 -13.57
C ARG A 304 -15.01 6.25 -12.93
N LEU A 305 -13.97 5.79 -12.22
CA LEU A 305 -12.92 6.66 -11.68
C LEU A 305 -12.23 7.45 -12.81
N VAL A 306 -11.85 6.77 -13.90
CA VAL A 306 -11.29 7.43 -15.09
C VAL A 306 -12.27 8.46 -15.66
N GLY A 307 -13.54 8.15 -15.77
CA GLY A 307 -14.57 9.09 -16.24
C GLY A 307 -14.71 10.35 -15.39
N ILE A 308 -14.61 10.19 -14.06
CA ILE A 308 -14.61 11.32 -13.10
C ILE A 308 -13.40 12.22 -13.31
N LEU A 309 -12.21 11.63 -13.41
CA LEU A 309 -10.96 12.38 -13.61
C LEU A 309 -10.95 13.09 -14.96
N ALA A 310 -11.41 12.44 -16.03
CA ALA A 310 -11.56 13.04 -17.35
C ALA A 310 -12.58 14.20 -17.35
N ALA A 311 -13.68 14.06 -16.62
CA ALA A 311 -14.68 15.12 -16.48
C ALA A 311 -14.09 16.35 -15.79
N ALA A 312 -13.37 16.16 -14.68
CA ALA A 312 -12.65 17.26 -14.00
C ALA A 312 -11.56 17.86 -14.86
N GLY A 313 -10.88 17.05 -15.67
CA GLY A 313 -9.83 17.45 -16.60
C GLY A 313 -10.28 18.35 -17.74
N ARG A 314 -11.59 18.55 -17.94
CA ARG A 314 -12.10 19.53 -18.93
C ARG A 314 -11.89 20.99 -18.52
N GLY A 315 -11.90 21.25 -17.20
CA GLY A 315 -11.78 22.63 -16.67
C GLY A 315 -10.45 22.95 -16.01
N ARG A 316 -9.59 21.95 -15.81
CA ARG A 316 -8.28 22.08 -15.16
C ARG A 316 -7.39 20.90 -15.51
N ARG A 317 -6.10 21.01 -15.25
CA ARG A 317 -5.20 19.85 -15.33
C ARG A 317 -5.41 18.94 -14.12
N VAL A 318 -5.64 17.64 -14.40
CA VAL A 318 -5.75 16.58 -13.39
C VAL A 318 -4.74 15.49 -13.75
N THR A 319 -3.83 15.18 -12.84
CA THR A 319 -2.86 14.09 -13.01
C THR A 319 -3.14 13.00 -11.99
N TRP A 320 -3.40 11.79 -12.45
CA TRP A 320 -3.57 10.61 -11.60
C TRP A 320 -2.29 9.77 -11.62
N LEU A 321 -1.65 9.66 -10.45
CA LEU A 321 -0.48 8.81 -10.19
C LEU A 321 -0.93 7.60 -9.40
N SER A 322 -0.71 6.41 -9.93
CA SER A 322 -1.00 5.15 -9.26
C SER A 322 0.25 4.29 -9.14
N LEU A 323 0.48 3.77 -7.96
CA LEU A 323 1.50 2.77 -7.67
C LEU A 323 0.79 1.45 -7.41
N ASP A 324 0.66 0.61 -8.43
CA ASP A 324 -0.06 -0.65 -8.35
C ASP A 324 0.85 -1.87 -8.49
N PRO A 325 0.60 -2.93 -7.70
CA PRO A 325 1.33 -4.19 -7.86
C PRO A 325 0.92 -4.87 -9.17
N LEU A 326 1.88 -5.53 -9.82
CA LEU A 326 1.60 -6.35 -11.00
C LEU A 326 1.08 -7.75 -10.62
N VAL A 327 0.26 -7.84 -9.59
CA VAL A 327 -0.34 -9.11 -9.20
C VAL A 327 -1.56 -9.41 -10.07
N PRO A 328 -1.76 -10.69 -10.42
CA PRO A 328 -2.97 -11.11 -11.11
C PRO A 328 -4.14 -11.16 -10.13
N LEU A 329 -4.84 -10.06 -10.00
CA LEU A 329 -6.14 -10.03 -9.35
C LEU A 329 -7.22 -10.20 -10.42
N GLY A 330 -7.54 -11.45 -10.76
CA GLY A 330 -8.52 -11.80 -11.77
C GLY A 330 -7.99 -11.81 -13.22
N PRO A 331 -8.83 -12.13 -14.19
CA PRO A 331 -8.43 -12.39 -15.58
C PRO A 331 -7.91 -11.17 -16.34
N SER A 332 -8.19 -9.95 -15.88
CA SER A 332 -7.78 -8.70 -16.54
C SER A 332 -6.61 -7.98 -15.87
N GLY A 333 -6.01 -8.54 -14.80
CA GLY A 333 -5.09 -7.80 -13.92
C GLY A 333 -3.64 -7.70 -14.41
N ARG A 334 -3.26 -8.40 -15.48
CA ARG A 334 -1.86 -8.54 -15.87
C ARG A 334 -1.39 -7.66 -17.03
N ASP A 335 -2.31 -7.10 -17.78
CA ASP A 335 -2.01 -6.46 -19.06
C ASP A 335 -1.92 -4.95 -18.94
N SER A 336 -2.36 -4.39 -17.84
CA SER A 336 -2.40 -2.94 -17.68
C SER A 336 -2.35 -2.48 -16.22
N VAL A 337 -1.79 -1.29 -16.01
CA VAL A 337 -1.90 -0.50 -14.78
C VAL A 337 -2.61 0.79 -15.13
N GLN A 338 -3.65 1.17 -14.42
CA GLN A 338 -4.51 2.33 -14.72
C GLN A 338 -5.14 2.30 -16.14
N GLY A 339 -5.24 1.14 -16.78
CA GLY A 339 -5.60 1.02 -18.19
C GLY A 339 -4.45 1.31 -19.17
N LEU A 340 -3.23 1.57 -18.67
CA LEU A 340 -2.02 1.67 -19.47
C LEU A 340 -1.48 0.27 -19.74
N ALA A 341 -1.25 -0.07 -21.02
CA ALA A 341 -0.70 -1.36 -21.40
C ALA A 341 0.71 -1.56 -20.78
N LEU A 342 0.95 -2.75 -20.26
CA LEU A 342 2.28 -3.10 -19.74
C LEU A 342 3.18 -3.56 -20.88
N PRO A 343 4.40 -3.04 -21.01
CA PRO A 343 5.38 -3.57 -21.96
C PRO A 343 5.60 -5.07 -21.71
N ALA A 344 5.64 -5.86 -22.77
CA ALA A 344 5.82 -7.32 -22.69
C ALA A 344 7.10 -7.71 -21.91
N GLN A 345 8.15 -6.89 -21.98
CA GLN A 345 9.36 -7.10 -21.19
C GLN A 345 9.10 -6.97 -19.69
N LEU A 346 8.32 -5.97 -19.28
CA LEU A 346 7.97 -5.77 -17.86
C LEU A 346 7.17 -6.96 -17.30
N VAL A 347 6.26 -7.52 -18.11
CA VAL A 347 5.50 -8.73 -17.74
C VAL A 347 6.43 -9.93 -17.59
N ARG A 348 7.38 -10.12 -18.51
CA ARG A 348 8.38 -11.20 -18.41
C ARG A 348 9.30 -11.05 -17.21
N ASP A 349 9.72 -9.83 -16.91
CA ASP A 349 10.58 -9.55 -15.75
C ASP A 349 9.85 -9.83 -14.44
N TYR A 350 8.56 -9.50 -14.37
CA TYR A 350 7.71 -9.86 -13.23
C TYR A 350 7.62 -11.38 -13.03
N GLN A 351 7.44 -12.13 -14.12
CA GLN A 351 7.38 -13.59 -14.06
C GLN A 351 8.69 -14.24 -13.62
N ARG A 352 9.84 -13.61 -13.91
CA ARG A 352 11.18 -14.15 -13.60
C ARG A 352 11.71 -13.74 -12.23
N HIS A 353 11.47 -12.51 -11.82
CA HIS A 353 12.17 -11.88 -10.69
C HIS A 353 11.26 -11.56 -9.50
N GLY A 354 9.98 -11.92 -9.60
CA GLY A 354 9.03 -11.73 -8.51
C GLY A 354 8.47 -10.32 -8.41
N VAL A 355 8.05 -9.96 -7.22
CA VAL A 355 7.09 -8.89 -6.96
C VAL A 355 7.68 -7.50 -7.11
N PHE A 356 7.14 -6.72 -8.05
CA PHE A 356 7.29 -5.28 -8.08
C PHE A 356 5.95 -4.61 -8.43
N ALA A 357 5.86 -3.31 -8.17
CA ALA A 357 4.76 -2.46 -8.55
C ALA A 357 5.14 -1.63 -9.78
N ALA A 358 4.17 -1.19 -10.55
CA ALA A 358 4.36 -0.19 -11.58
C ALA A 358 3.82 1.15 -11.10
N LEU A 359 4.60 2.21 -11.33
CA LEU A 359 4.17 3.59 -11.16
C LEU A 359 3.70 4.10 -12.51
N GLY A 360 2.40 4.36 -12.63
CA GLY A 360 1.78 4.95 -13.81
C GLY A 360 1.32 6.38 -13.56
N ALA A 361 1.25 7.15 -14.64
CA ALA A 361 0.67 8.49 -14.66
C ALA A 361 -0.33 8.64 -15.80
N ARG A 362 -1.53 9.13 -15.51
CA ARG A 362 -2.50 9.58 -16.51
C ARG A 362 -2.82 11.05 -16.25
N THR A 363 -2.76 11.86 -17.29
CA THR A 363 -3.05 13.30 -17.23
C THR A 363 -4.24 13.60 -18.12
N PHE A 364 -5.19 14.32 -17.56
CA PHE A 364 -6.38 14.85 -18.22
C PHE A 364 -6.25 16.37 -18.19
N ASP A 365 -6.14 16.99 -19.35
CA ASP A 365 -5.85 18.41 -19.48
C ASP A 365 -6.67 19.03 -20.60
N HIS A 366 -7.66 19.85 -20.23
CA HIS A 366 -8.57 20.55 -21.17
C HIS A 366 -9.14 19.63 -22.27
N GLY A 367 -9.58 18.42 -21.88
CA GLY A 367 -10.16 17.45 -22.79
C GLY A 367 -9.15 16.56 -23.53
N THR A 368 -7.85 16.78 -23.34
CA THR A 368 -6.79 15.92 -23.83
C THR A 368 -6.41 14.90 -22.75
N GLU A 369 -6.23 13.66 -23.16
CA GLU A 369 -5.74 12.60 -22.27
C GLU A 369 -4.38 12.10 -22.73
N SER A 370 -3.48 11.92 -21.77
CA SER A 370 -2.20 11.24 -21.98
C SER A 370 -1.89 10.31 -20.81
N GLY A 371 -1.13 9.26 -21.08
CA GLY A 371 -0.76 8.31 -20.03
C GLY A 371 0.54 7.61 -20.35
N ARG A 372 1.33 7.32 -19.33
CA ARG A 372 2.59 6.56 -19.46
C ARG A 372 2.95 5.84 -18.18
N LEU A 373 3.68 4.75 -18.31
CA LEU A 373 4.36 4.11 -17.21
C LEU A 373 5.66 4.87 -16.93
N LEU A 374 5.91 5.20 -15.66
CA LEU A 374 7.06 5.96 -15.23
C LEU A 374 8.19 5.07 -14.71
N ALA A 375 7.84 4.06 -13.92
CA ALA A 375 8.82 3.24 -13.23
C ALA A 375 8.27 1.89 -12.83
N ARG A 376 9.17 0.92 -12.60
CA ARG A 376 8.90 -0.21 -11.72
C ARG A 376 9.48 0.08 -10.35
N ALA A 377 8.85 -0.42 -9.30
CA ALA A 377 9.15 -0.01 -7.95
C ALA A 377 8.95 -1.14 -6.93
N HIS A 378 9.70 -1.10 -5.84
CA HIS A 378 9.53 -2.07 -4.76
C HIS A 378 8.22 -1.82 -4.01
N PRO A 379 7.44 -2.86 -3.68
CA PRO A 379 6.16 -2.73 -2.97
C PRO A 379 6.25 -2.03 -1.61
N SER A 380 7.39 -2.10 -0.94
CA SER A 380 7.66 -1.43 0.34
C SER A 380 8.57 -0.20 0.21
N GLY A 381 8.63 0.44 -0.95
CA GLY A 381 9.36 1.70 -1.14
C GLY A 381 10.89 1.61 -1.17
N GLN A 382 11.49 0.40 -1.15
CA GLN A 382 12.95 0.23 -1.00
C GLN A 382 13.75 0.67 -2.22
N TRP A 383 13.22 0.46 -3.42
CA TRP A 383 13.87 0.85 -4.67
C TRP A 383 12.87 1.31 -5.72
N ILE A 384 13.39 2.03 -6.70
CA ILE A 384 12.69 2.44 -7.90
C ILE A 384 13.62 2.32 -9.11
N GLU A 385 13.11 1.85 -10.23
CA GLU A 385 13.79 1.83 -11.51
C GLU A 385 12.96 2.60 -12.53
N TRP A 386 13.51 3.72 -12.99
CA TRP A 386 12.85 4.59 -13.94
C TRP A 386 12.88 3.99 -15.34
N LEU A 387 11.73 3.97 -16.01
CA LEU A 387 11.64 3.45 -17.37
C LEU A 387 12.15 4.47 -18.40
N SER A 388 12.65 3.96 -19.54
CA SER A 388 12.96 4.82 -20.69
C SER A 388 11.70 5.52 -21.18
N PRO A 389 11.78 6.77 -21.66
CA PRO A 389 10.67 7.42 -22.35
C PRO A 389 10.13 6.61 -23.54
N ASP A 390 11.00 5.82 -24.20
CA ASP A 390 10.65 4.99 -25.34
C ASP A 390 10.08 3.61 -24.96
N ALA A 391 10.06 3.26 -23.67
CA ALA A 391 9.55 1.99 -23.15
C ALA A 391 8.11 2.08 -22.64
N ALA A 392 7.46 3.23 -22.78
CA ALA A 392 6.12 3.54 -22.29
C ALA A 392 5.07 3.46 -23.39
#